data_fab65a357f57f0b27eca81a24bae59e5
#
_entry.id   fab65a357f57f0b27eca81a24bae59e5
#
_cell.length_a   1.000
_cell.length_b   1.000
_cell.length_c   1.000
_cell.angle_alpha   90.00
_cell.angle_beta   90.00
_cell.angle_gamma   90.00
#
_symmetry.space_group_name_H-M   'P 1'
#
loop_
_entity.id
_entity.type
_entity.pdbx_description
1 polymer ?
#
loop_
_entity_poly.entity_id
_entity_poly.type
_entity_poly.pdbx_seq_one_letter_code
_entity_poly.pdbx_strand_id
1 'polypeptide(L)'
;LSGRIFCPRPVLSCSKSRPSSLIKIKETQAYKLHAEIGLEKSIGNSDKQGEVLNPMNMKMNIRFPYSMQTGDKSTSLISAMTFVKKNVGWGYGSQIRHKQAINKKEWNFGNSLTVNIWVSKDISDQLSWSLRGTFIDQAPIEGRDIIIMAPVQTSNPANYGGQTYEIALGMNRLISFGNGNRIGLELVIPVKQNLNGPQMERSHSINLAYQKSF
;
A
#
# COMPACT_ATOMS: atom_id res chain seq x y z
N LEU A 1 21.66 19.99 -1.25
CA LEU A 1 20.22 19.91 -1.55
C LEU A 1 19.81 18.43 -1.56
N SER A 2 19.23 17.98 -0.46
CA SER A 2 18.83 16.59 -0.24
C SER A 2 17.52 16.32 -1.00
N GLY A 3 17.63 15.84 -2.23
CA GLY A 3 16.48 15.34 -2.98
C GLY A 3 15.92 14.09 -2.30
N ARG A 4 14.89 14.24 -1.49
CA ARG A 4 14.13 13.10 -0.97
C ARG A 4 13.35 12.49 -2.12
N ILE A 5 13.73 11.28 -2.51
CA ILE A 5 12.99 10.51 -3.50
C ILE A 5 11.68 10.12 -2.86
N PHE A 6 10.59 10.54 -3.50
CA PHE A 6 9.23 10.20 -3.11
C PHE A 6 9.00 8.72 -3.44
N CYS A 7 8.84 7.88 -2.42
CA CYS A 7 8.22 6.59 -2.56
C CYS A 7 6.72 6.78 -2.28
N PRO A 8 5.84 6.74 -3.28
CA PRO A 8 4.41 6.90 -3.06
C PRO A 8 3.93 5.75 -2.18
N ARG A 9 3.44 6.08 -1.00
CA ARG A 9 2.76 5.13 -0.14
C ARG A 9 1.35 4.95 -0.70
N PRO A 10 0.84 3.73 -0.88
CA PRO A 10 -0.56 3.56 -1.23
C PRO A 10 -1.42 4.20 -0.13
N VAL A 11 -2.20 5.21 -0.54
CA VAL A 11 -3.20 5.84 0.32
C VAL A 11 -4.36 4.86 0.43
N LEU A 12 -4.30 3.96 1.40
CA LEU A 12 -5.46 3.16 1.78
C LEU A 12 -5.64 3.20 3.28
N SER A 13 -6.75 3.77 3.64
CA SER A 13 -7.45 3.79 4.91
C SER A 13 -6.87 4.66 6.04
N CYS A 14 -7.68 5.62 6.42
CA CYS A 14 -7.60 6.45 7.63
C CYS A 14 -7.64 5.63 8.95
N SER A 15 -7.63 4.29 8.86
CA SER A 15 -7.82 3.37 9.99
C SER A 15 -6.55 2.69 10.49
N LYS A 16 -5.37 3.22 10.15
CA LYS A 16 -4.09 2.61 10.53
C LYS A 16 -3.12 3.61 11.14
N SER A 17 -2.58 3.31 12.32
CA SER A 17 -1.47 4.04 12.94
C SER A 17 -0.15 3.32 12.60
N ARG A 18 0.87 4.07 12.16
CA ARG A 18 2.17 3.52 11.69
C ARG A 18 3.35 4.28 12.26
N PRO A 19 3.79 4.02 13.48
CA PRO A 19 5.12 4.42 13.89
C PRO A 19 6.16 3.57 13.14
N SER A 20 7.11 4.21 12.47
CA SER A 20 8.23 3.53 11.82
C SER A 20 9.53 4.26 12.05
N SER A 21 10.60 3.51 12.25
CA SER A 21 11.96 4.03 12.34
C SER A 21 12.71 3.69 11.07
N LEU A 22 13.35 4.69 10.49
CA LEU A 22 14.21 4.54 9.32
C LEU A 22 15.65 4.46 9.79
N ILE A 23 16.31 3.35 9.50
CA ILE A 23 17.70 3.10 9.86
C ILE A 23 18.55 3.28 8.62
N LYS A 24 19.49 4.23 8.69
CA LYS A 24 20.48 4.42 7.64
C LYS A 24 21.56 3.34 7.79
N ILE A 25 21.67 2.44 6.81
CA ILE A 25 22.69 1.37 6.83
C ILE A 25 23.99 1.88 6.20
N LYS A 26 23.89 2.48 5.02
CA LYS A 26 25.06 3.01 4.29
C LYS A 26 24.66 4.19 3.42
N GLU A 27 25.45 5.23 3.48
CA GLU A 27 25.33 6.39 2.61
C GLU A 27 26.70 6.70 2.02
N THR A 28 26.76 6.72 0.71
CA THR A 28 27.92 7.12 -0.07
C THR A 28 27.43 8.21 -1.03
N GLN A 29 28.32 9.01 -1.59
CA GLN A 29 27.93 10.01 -2.61
C GLN A 29 27.18 9.39 -3.79
N ALA A 30 27.49 8.11 -4.12
CA ALA A 30 26.89 7.41 -5.27
C ALA A 30 25.57 6.70 -4.95
N TYR A 31 25.36 6.19 -3.74
CA TYR A 31 24.14 5.43 -3.39
C TYR A 31 23.80 5.52 -1.90
N LYS A 32 22.55 5.26 -1.59
CA LYS A 32 22.01 5.20 -0.23
C LYS A 32 21.25 3.90 -0.01
N LEU A 33 21.52 3.26 1.12
CA LEU A 33 20.86 2.04 1.56
C LEU A 33 20.19 2.30 2.92
N HIS A 34 18.89 2.09 3.00
CA HIS A 34 18.09 2.28 4.21
C HIS A 34 17.32 1.01 4.54
N ALA A 35 17.20 0.71 5.83
CA ALA A 35 16.20 -0.23 6.34
C ALA A 35 15.09 0.53 7.07
N GLU A 36 13.89 0.02 7.00
CA GLU A 36 12.73 0.51 7.74
C GLU A 36 12.17 -0.64 8.58
N ILE A 37 11.96 -0.40 9.86
CA ILE A 37 11.22 -1.29 10.75
C ILE A 37 10.12 -0.46 11.37
N GLY A 38 8.89 -0.97 11.33
CA GLY A 38 7.72 -0.26 11.84
C GLY A 38 6.65 -1.22 12.33
N LEU A 39 5.79 -0.69 13.18
CA LEU A 39 4.59 -1.37 13.62
C LEU A 39 3.38 -0.71 12.98
N GLU A 40 2.46 -1.49 12.45
CA GLU A 40 1.19 -1.02 11.95
C GLU A 40 0.08 -1.62 12.80
N LYS A 41 -0.69 -0.76 13.47
CA LYS A 41 -1.87 -1.18 14.21
C LYS A 41 -3.11 -0.82 13.42
N SER A 42 -3.95 -1.81 13.15
CA SER A 42 -5.28 -1.62 12.58
C SER A 42 -6.21 -1.10 13.69
N ILE A 43 -6.73 0.12 13.52
CA ILE A 43 -7.66 0.76 14.47
C ILE A 43 -9.11 0.72 14.01
N GLY A 44 -9.36 0.17 12.82
CA GLY A 44 -10.70 -0.02 12.30
C GLY A 44 -11.46 -1.16 13.00
N ASN A 45 -12.78 -1.14 12.87
CA ASN A 45 -13.64 -2.19 13.42
C ASN A 45 -13.63 -3.45 12.55
N SER A 46 -13.59 -4.62 13.20
CA SER A 46 -13.67 -5.94 12.59
C SER A 46 -15.06 -6.59 12.75
N ASP A 47 -15.99 -5.89 13.38
CA ASP A 47 -17.29 -6.39 13.84
C ASP A 47 -18.46 -5.55 13.35
N LYS A 48 -18.30 -4.82 12.23
CA LYS A 48 -19.38 -4.02 11.64
C LYS A 48 -20.53 -4.94 11.21
N GLN A 49 -21.73 -4.52 11.61
CA GLN A 49 -22.99 -5.18 11.32
C GLN A 49 -23.97 -4.19 10.70
N GLY A 50 -24.98 -4.69 10.04
CA GLY A 50 -26.05 -3.86 9.50
C GLY A 50 -27.25 -4.70 9.06
N GLU A 51 -28.36 -4.00 8.88
CA GLU A 51 -29.59 -4.61 8.37
C GLU A 51 -29.46 -4.85 6.87
N VAL A 52 -29.72 -6.07 6.45
CA VAL A 52 -29.87 -6.45 5.04
C VAL A 52 -31.20 -7.17 4.84
N LEU A 53 -31.76 -7.04 3.64
CA LEU A 53 -32.93 -7.80 3.25
C LEU A 53 -32.48 -9.19 2.81
N ASN A 54 -33.11 -10.23 3.39
CA ASN A 54 -32.94 -11.58 2.91
C ASN A 54 -33.77 -11.83 1.65
N PRO A 55 -33.61 -12.96 0.96
CA PRO A 55 -34.43 -13.30 -0.22
C PRO A 55 -35.94 -13.35 0.04
N MET A 56 -36.36 -13.48 1.30
CA MET A 56 -37.76 -13.45 1.73
C MET A 56 -38.25 -12.04 2.08
N ASN A 57 -37.48 -10.99 1.72
CA ASN A 57 -37.81 -9.60 2.01
C ASN A 57 -37.94 -9.25 3.51
N MET A 58 -37.30 -10.05 4.38
CA MET A 58 -37.22 -9.77 5.81
C MET A 58 -35.92 -9.11 6.15
N LYS A 59 -35.95 -8.14 7.04
CA LYS A 59 -34.73 -7.48 7.57
C LYS A 59 -34.02 -8.42 8.53
N MET A 60 -32.74 -8.63 8.28
CA MET A 60 -31.84 -9.38 9.16
C MET A 60 -30.62 -8.53 9.49
N ASN A 61 -30.19 -8.53 10.75
CA ASN A 61 -28.91 -7.94 11.13
C ASN A 61 -27.82 -8.98 10.94
N ILE A 62 -26.90 -8.72 10.01
CA ILE A 62 -25.78 -9.62 9.73
C ILE A 62 -24.44 -8.89 9.93
N ARG A 63 -23.40 -9.67 10.28
CA ARG A 63 -22.03 -9.19 10.24
C ARG A 63 -21.59 -9.12 8.78
N PHE A 64 -21.09 -7.93 8.38
CA PHE A 64 -20.66 -7.72 7.01
C PHE A 64 -19.44 -8.58 6.64
N PRO A 65 -19.29 -8.97 5.36
CA PRO A 65 -18.12 -9.67 4.86
C PRO A 65 -16.82 -8.93 5.12
N TYR A 66 -15.69 -9.63 5.05
CA TYR A 66 -14.34 -9.06 5.35
C TYR A 66 -14.01 -7.80 4.54
N SER A 67 -14.44 -7.71 3.28
CA SER A 67 -14.23 -6.55 2.41
C SER A 67 -14.93 -5.27 2.89
N MET A 68 -15.98 -5.40 3.70
CA MET A 68 -16.75 -4.27 4.26
C MET A 68 -16.33 -3.93 5.69
N GLN A 69 -15.42 -4.68 6.28
CA GLN A 69 -14.84 -4.35 7.58
C GLN A 69 -13.79 -3.23 7.41
N THR A 70 -13.75 -2.29 8.36
CA THR A 70 -12.82 -1.16 8.29
C THR A 70 -11.42 -1.50 8.80
N GLY A 71 -11.25 -2.65 9.45
CA GLY A 71 -9.98 -3.16 9.96
C GLY A 71 -10.16 -4.53 10.58
N ASP A 72 -9.04 -5.16 10.90
CA ASP A 72 -8.96 -6.49 11.51
C ASP A 72 -8.47 -6.44 12.98
N LYS A 73 -8.25 -5.22 13.52
CA LYS A 73 -7.72 -4.99 14.89
C LYS A 73 -6.37 -5.68 15.15
N SER A 74 -5.69 -6.17 14.11
CA SER A 74 -4.37 -6.80 14.23
C SER A 74 -3.26 -5.78 14.39
N THR A 75 -2.11 -6.24 14.87
CA THR A 75 -0.85 -5.49 14.83
C THR A 75 0.10 -6.22 13.90
N SER A 76 0.69 -5.49 12.95
CA SER A 76 1.61 -6.04 11.97
C SER A 76 2.99 -5.41 12.10
N LEU A 77 4.02 -6.23 11.93
CA LEU A 77 5.39 -5.77 11.75
C LEU A 77 5.60 -5.45 10.27
N ILE A 78 6.20 -4.29 10.03
CA ILE A 78 6.64 -3.88 8.70
C ILE A 78 8.15 -3.88 8.70
N SER A 79 8.75 -4.53 7.72
CA SER A 79 10.17 -4.46 7.43
C SER A 79 10.36 -4.06 5.98
N ALA A 80 11.26 -3.13 5.70
CA ALA A 80 11.57 -2.76 4.35
C ALA A 80 13.06 -2.45 4.20
N MET A 81 13.56 -2.68 2.99
CA MET A 81 14.92 -2.32 2.58
C MET A 81 14.84 -1.53 1.29
N THR A 82 15.46 -0.36 1.27
CA THR A 82 15.41 0.56 0.15
C THR A 82 16.82 0.89 -0.30
N PHE A 83 17.08 0.67 -1.58
CA PHE A 83 18.29 1.08 -2.28
C PHE A 83 17.97 2.24 -3.21
N VAL A 84 18.81 3.28 -3.19
CA VAL A 84 18.66 4.44 -4.05
C VAL A 84 20.02 4.85 -4.57
N LYS A 85 20.12 5.07 -5.88
CA LYS A 85 21.28 5.62 -6.56
C LYS A 85 20.88 6.85 -7.34
N LYS A 86 21.66 7.92 -7.23
CA LYS A 86 21.44 9.15 -8.00
C LYS A 86 22.68 9.46 -8.82
N ASN A 87 22.49 9.63 -10.12
CA ASN A 87 23.49 10.16 -11.05
C ASN A 87 23.03 11.54 -11.53
N VAL A 88 23.85 12.21 -12.35
CA VAL A 88 23.48 13.51 -12.92
C VAL A 88 22.19 13.36 -13.74
N GLY A 89 21.12 14.00 -13.27
CA GLY A 89 19.80 14.01 -13.92
C GLY A 89 19.01 12.70 -13.87
N TRP A 90 19.57 11.59 -13.34
CA TRP A 90 18.88 10.31 -13.23
C TRP A 90 18.87 9.77 -11.80
N GLY A 91 17.75 9.20 -11.40
CA GLY A 91 17.61 8.48 -10.15
C GLY A 91 17.11 7.05 -10.39
N TYR A 92 17.67 6.09 -9.66
CA TYR A 92 17.31 4.69 -9.69
C TYR A 92 17.03 4.22 -8.27
N GLY A 93 16.09 3.35 -8.10
CA GLY A 93 15.88 2.76 -6.80
C GLY A 93 15.11 1.47 -6.84
N SER A 94 15.24 0.72 -5.75
CA SER A 94 14.46 -0.47 -5.49
C SER A 94 14.09 -0.53 -4.02
N GLN A 95 12.95 -1.14 -3.72
CA GLN A 95 12.48 -1.37 -2.37
C GLN A 95 11.81 -2.73 -2.29
N ILE A 96 12.18 -3.47 -1.26
CA ILE A 96 11.46 -4.68 -0.84
C ILE A 96 10.81 -4.34 0.49
N ARG A 97 9.52 -4.60 0.62
CA ARG A 97 8.74 -4.37 1.82
C ARG A 97 7.93 -5.61 2.16
N HIS A 98 8.07 -6.06 3.38
CA HIS A 98 7.31 -7.17 3.94
C HIS A 98 6.45 -6.68 5.09
N LYS A 99 5.21 -7.12 5.14
CA LYS A 99 4.27 -6.90 6.22
C LYS A 99 3.79 -8.25 6.75
N GLN A 100 3.89 -8.45 8.05
CA GLN A 100 3.48 -9.67 8.72
C GLN A 100 2.68 -9.36 9.99
N ALA A 101 1.54 -10.01 10.15
CA ALA A 101 0.75 -9.90 11.38
C ALA A 101 1.47 -10.62 12.53
N ILE A 102 1.74 -9.88 13.63
CA ILE A 102 2.41 -10.40 14.82
C ILE A 102 1.43 -10.65 15.98
N ASN A 103 0.40 -9.81 16.10
CA ASN A 103 -0.69 -10.01 17.06
C ASN A 103 -1.95 -10.37 16.29
N LYS A 104 -2.15 -11.67 16.08
CA LYS A 104 -3.28 -12.21 15.32
C LYS A 104 -4.55 -12.17 16.16
N LYS A 105 -5.67 -11.89 15.51
CA LYS A 105 -7.03 -11.95 16.05
C LYS A 105 -7.73 -13.17 15.48
N GLU A 106 -9.03 -13.30 15.72
CA GLU A 106 -9.85 -14.39 15.12
C GLU A 106 -9.64 -14.50 13.62
N TRP A 107 -9.46 -13.35 12.97
CA TRP A 107 -9.04 -13.25 11.59
C TRP A 107 -8.15 -12.02 11.39
N ASN A 108 -7.29 -12.05 10.40
CA ASN A 108 -6.46 -10.91 10.00
C ASN A 108 -6.17 -10.98 8.51
N PHE A 109 -5.96 -9.81 7.92
CA PHE A 109 -5.46 -9.75 6.55
C PHE A 109 -4.10 -10.42 6.49
N GLY A 110 -3.91 -11.28 5.48
CA GLY A 110 -2.70 -12.06 5.30
C GLY A 110 -1.44 -11.21 5.12
N ASN A 111 -0.30 -11.85 5.23
CA ASN A 111 0.99 -11.22 5.02
C ASN A 111 1.13 -10.67 3.61
N SER A 112 1.92 -9.63 3.42
CA SER A 112 2.15 -9.07 2.09
C SER A 112 3.63 -8.77 1.84
N LEU A 113 4.06 -9.09 0.62
CA LEU A 113 5.36 -8.72 0.06
C LEU A 113 5.14 -7.72 -1.08
N THR A 114 5.82 -6.59 -1.02
CA THR A 114 5.80 -5.60 -2.10
C THR A 114 7.22 -5.33 -2.56
N VAL A 115 7.45 -5.46 -3.85
CA VAL A 115 8.72 -5.12 -4.49
C VAL A 115 8.48 -3.98 -5.45
N ASN A 116 9.24 -2.90 -5.29
CA ASN A 116 9.22 -1.74 -6.17
C ASN A 116 10.58 -1.55 -6.82
N ILE A 117 10.58 -1.22 -8.10
CA ILE A 117 11.75 -0.73 -8.83
C ILE A 117 11.35 0.52 -9.58
N TRP A 118 12.20 1.52 -9.59
CA TRP A 118 11.88 2.78 -10.29
C TRP A 118 13.10 3.42 -10.91
N VAL A 119 12.83 4.18 -11.94
CA VAL A 119 13.76 5.12 -12.55
C VAL A 119 13.10 6.50 -12.60
N SER A 120 13.87 7.53 -12.38
CA SER A 120 13.42 8.92 -12.51
C SER A 120 14.44 9.73 -13.29
N LYS A 121 13.96 10.75 -14.00
CA LYS A 121 14.79 11.68 -14.75
C LYS A 121 14.35 13.11 -14.46
N ASP A 122 15.28 13.95 -14.13
CA ASP A 122 15.06 15.39 -14.00
C ASP A 122 14.99 15.99 -15.42
N ILE A 123 13.86 16.61 -15.78
CA ILE A 123 13.65 17.32 -17.05
C ILE A 123 14.16 18.75 -16.91
N SER A 124 13.92 19.36 -15.74
CA SER A 124 14.39 20.67 -15.35
C SER A 124 14.63 20.71 -13.84
N ASP A 125 15.14 21.82 -13.32
CA ASP A 125 15.34 22.03 -11.88
C ASP A 125 14.05 21.87 -11.06
N GLN A 126 12.89 22.04 -11.69
CA GLN A 126 11.60 22.00 -11.03
C GLN A 126 10.72 20.80 -11.43
N LEU A 127 11.05 20.08 -12.49
CA LEU A 127 10.21 19.03 -13.06
C LEU A 127 11.00 17.74 -13.24
N SER A 128 10.44 16.65 -12.75
CA SER A 128 10.96 15.30 -12.98
C SER A 128 9.84 14.33 -13.33
N TRP A 129 10.13 13.33 -14.15
CA TRP A 129 9.26 12.20 -14.39
C TRP A 129 9.83 10.93 -13.78
N SER A 130 8.99 9.94 -13.59
CA SER A 130 9.39 8.63 -13.08
C SER A 130 8.58 7.50 -13.70
N LEU A 131 9.24 6.35 -13.85
CA LEU A 131 8.62 5.08 -14.20
C LEU A 131 8.88 4.11 -13.06
N ARG A 132 7.84 3.43 -12.59
CA ARG A 132 7.93 2.46 -11.51
C ARG A 132 7.25 1.16 -11.90
N GLY A 133 7.92 0.03 -11.66
CA GLY A 133 7.34 -1.30 -11.63
C GLY A 133 7.08 -1.72 -10.19
N THR A 134 5.94 -2.32 -9.93
CA THR A 134 5.55 -2.85 -8.61
C THR A 134 5.07 -4.28 -8.74
N PHE A 135 5.59 -5.16 -7.91
CA PHE A 135 5.06 -6.49 -7.67
C PHE A 135 4.48 -6.53 -6.24
N ILE A 136 3.27 -7.03 -6.12
CA ILE A 136 2.57 -7.21 -4.85
C ILE A 136 2.15 -8.66 -4.76
N ASP A 137 2.54 -9.33 -3.69
CA ASP A 137 2.08 -10.66 -3.31
C ASP A 137 1.36 -10.55 -1.95
N GLN A 138 0.07 -10.81 -1.95
CA GLN A 138 -0.80 -10.70 -0.78
C GLN A 138 -1.35 -12.09 -0.45
N ALA A 139 -1.03 -12.60 0.73
CA ALA A 139 -1.61 -13.85 1.22
C ALA A 139 -3.12 -13.70 1.48
N PRO A 140 -3.88 -14.81 1.44
CA PRO A 140 -5.28 -14.83 1.84
C PRO A 140 -5.48 -14.35 3.27
N ILE A 141 -6.72 -14.09 3.66
CA ILE A 141 -7.08 -13.82 5.05
C ILE A 141 -6.76 -15.06 5.88
N GLU A 142 -6.05 -14.86 6.99
CA GLU A 142 -5.74 -15.89 7.97
C GLU A 142 -6.81 -15.91 9.06
N GLY A 143 -7.26 -17.10 9.45
CA GLY A 143 -8.34 -17.27 10.41
C GLY A 143 -9.71 -17.08 9.80
N ARG A 144 -10.75 -17.13 10.63
CA ARG A 144 -12.15 -17.00 10.22
C ARG A 144 -12.99 -16.45 11.36
N ASP A 145 -13.84 -15.51 11.05
CA ASP A 145 -14.92 -15.06 11.93
C ASP A 145 -16.14 -15.97 11.70
N ILE A 146 -16.52 -16.75 12.72
CA ILE A 146 -17.64 -17.69 12.65
C ILE A 146 -18.99 -17.00 12.51
N ILE A 147 -19.09 -15.70 12.82
CA ILE A 147 -20.33 -14.93 12.73
C ILE A 147 -20.55 -14.40 11.30
N ILE A 148 -19.50 -14.35 10.47
CA ILE A 148 -19.63 -13.98 9.05
C ILE A 148 -20.19 -15.18 8.29
N MET A 149 -21.52 -15.30 8.28
CA MET A 149 -22.24 -16.42 7.67
C MET A 149 -22.88 -16.06 6.32
N ALA A 150 -22.70 -14.84 5.81
CA ALA A 150 -23.29 -14.43 4.54
C ALA A 150 -22.88 -15.39 3.41
N PRO A 151 -23.84 -15.96 2.63
CA PRO A 151 -23.56 -16.92 1.58
C PRO A 151 -23.03 -16.22 0.31
N VAL A 152 -22.02 -15.39 0.49
CA VAL A 152 -21.40 -14.62 -0.59
C VAL A 152 -19.89 -14.91 -0.65
N GLN A 153 -19.32 -14.83 -1.82
CA GLN A 153 -17.90 -15.15 -2.06
C GLN A 153 -16.94 -14.30 -1.22
N THR A 154 -17.34 -13.07 -0.91
CA THR A 154 -16.56 -12.14 -0.06
C THR A 154 -16.57 -12.51 1.43
N SER A 155 -17.33 -13.53 1.84
CA SER A 155 -17.28 -14.13 3.19
C SER A 155 -16.26 -15.26 3.30
N ASN A 156 -15.68 -15.71 2.20
CA ASN A 156 -14.65 -16.75 2.21
C ASN A 156 -13.26 -16.12 2.33
N PRO A 157 -12.51 -16.38 3.43
CA PRO A 157 -11.14 -15.88 3.64
C PRO A 157 -10.18 -16.24 2.50
N ALA A 158 -10.34 -17.41 1.88
CA ALA A 158 -9.46 -17.87 0.81
C ALA A 158 -9.60 -17.05 -0.49
N ASN A 159 -10.70 -16.33 -0.67
CA ASN A 159 -10.95 -15.49 -1.84
C ASN A 159 -10.32 -14.09 -1.72
N TYR A 160 -9.30 -13.94 -0.90
CA TYR A 160 -8.57 -12.67 -0.71
C TYR A 160 -7.10 -12.83 -1.06
N GLY A 161 -6.48 -11.69 -1.38
CA GLY A 161 -5.08 -11.68 -1.78
C GLY A 161 -4.86 -12.11 -3.23
N GLY A 162 -3.64 -12.52 -3.53
CA GLY A 162 -3.17 -12.83 -4.87
C GLY A 162 -1.99 -11.98 -5.28
N GLN A 163 -1.59 -12.10 -6.53
CA GLN A 163 -0.41 -11.43 -7.08
C GLN A 163 -0.81 -10.36 -8.08
N THR A 164 -0.21 -9.18 -7.96
CA THR A 164 -0.46 -8.05 -8.86
C THR A 164 0.86 -7.46 -9.35
N TYR A 165 0.94 -7.22 -10.65
CA TYR A 165 2.04 -6.53 -11.31
C TYR A 165 1.53 -5.20 -11.85
N GLU A 166 2.19 -4.11 -11.52
CA GLU A 166 1.77 -2.76 -11.86
C GLU A 166 2.91 -1.98 -12.51
N ILE A 167 2.54 -1.10 -13.43
CA ILE A 167 3.43 -0.08 -13.98
C ILE A 167 2.82 1.29 -13.61
N ALA A 168 3.66 2.21 -13.18
CA ALA A 168 3.24 3.55 -12.83
C ALA A 168 4.10 4.59 -13.55
N LEU A 169 3.42 5.58 -14.13
CA LEU A 169 4.03 6.78 -14.70
C LEU A 169 3.80 7.95 -13.75
N GLY A 170 4.87 8.58 -13.31
CA GLY A 170 4.83 9.67 -12.35
C GLY A 170 5.45 10.95 -12.89
N MET A 171 4.91 12.07 -12.44
CA MET A 171 5.45 13.40 -12.67
C MET A 171 5.52 14.14 -11.33
N ASN A 172 6.63 14.80 -11.05
CA ASN A 172 6.80 15.59 -9.85
C ASN A 172 7.22 17.01 -10.22
N ARG A 173 6.58 18.00 -9.60
CA ARG A 173 6.90 19.41 -9.79
C ARG A 173 7.21 20.07 -8.45
N LEU A 174 8.35 20.77 -8.39
CA LEU A 174 8.65 21.69 -7.31
C LEU A 174 7.90 23.00 -7.54
N ILE A 175 7.21 23.47 -6.52
CA ILE A 175 6.47 24.74 -6.58
C ILE A 175 7.31 25.80 -5.86
N SER A 176 7.53 26.93 -6.55
CA SER A 176 8.32 28.04 -6.01
C SER A 176 7.63 28.79 -4.88
N PHE A 177 6.33 28.57 -4.66
CA PHE A 177 5.58 29.21 -3.59
C PHE A 177 5.83 28.51 -2.24
N GLY A 178 6.69 29.10 -1.42
CA GLY A 178 7.15 28.54 -0.14
C GLY A 178 8.26 27.50 -0.34
N ASN A 179 9.36 27.68 0.35
CA ASN A 179 10.56 26.85 0.22
C ASN A 179 10.24 25.35 0.28
N GLY A 180 10.46 24.63 -0.82
CA GLY A 180 10.48 23.18 -0.84
C GLY A 180 9.14 22.45 -1.00
N ASN A 181 8.10 23.10 -1.51
CA ASN A 181 6.82 22.44 -1.81
C ASN A 181 6.93 21.59 -3.08
N ARG A 182 6.33 20.40 -3.06
CA ARG A 182 6.31 19.47 -4.19
C ARG A 182 4.91 18.95 -4.41
N ILE A 183 4.46 18.92 -5.66
CA ILE A 183 3.29 18.16 -6.11
C ILE A 183 3.77 16.97 -6.94
N GLY A 184 3.22 15.79 -6.67
CA GLY A 184 3.42 14.58 -7.44
C GLY A 184 2.10 14.04 -7.96
N LEU A 185 2.07 13.68 -9.24
CA LEU A 185 0.98 12.97 -9.90
C LEU A 185 1.51 11.64 -10.40
N GLU A 186 0.78 10.55 -10.19
CA GLU A 186 1.16 9.23 -10.66
C GLU A 186 -0.08 8.49 -11.17
N LEU A 187 0.02 7.97 -12.39
CA LEU A 187 -0.94 7.04 -12.99
C LEU A 187 -0.40 5.62 -12.84
N VAL A 188 -1.16 4.75 -12.17
CA VAL A 188 -0.83 3.35 -11.95
C VAL A 188 -1.76 2.46 -12.74
N ILE A 189 -1.19 1.55 -13.52
CA ILE A 189 -1.91 0.60 -14.36
C ILE A 189 -1.47 -0.81 -13.96
N PRO A 190 -2.38 -1.67 -13.46
CA PRO A 190 -2.10 -3.08 -13.29
C PRO A 190 -1.94 -3.76 -14.65
N VAL A 191 -0.82 -4.42 -14.85
CA VAL A 191 -0.50 -5.15 -16.10
C VAL A 191 -1.01 -6.58 -16.02
N LYS A 192 -0.94 -7.17 -14.83
CA LYS A 192 -1.39 -8.54 -14.58
C LYS A 192 -1.88 -8.67 -13.16
N GLN A 193 -3.00 -9.33 -12.99
CA GLN A 193 -3.61 -9.60 -11.70
C GLN A 193 -4.00 -11.09 -11.63
N ASN A 194 -3.36 -11.84 -10.74
CA ASN A 194 -3.69 -13.22 -10.42
C ASN A 194 -4.30 -13.23 -9.02
N LEU A 195 -5.60 -12.97 -8.94
CA LEU A 195 -6.31 -12.82 -7.69
C LEU A 195 -6.83 -14.19 -7.19
N ASN A 196 -6.84 -14.37 -5.87
CA ASN A 196 -7.38 -15.57 -5.24
C ASN A 196 -8.90 -15.50 -5.25
N GLY A 197 -9.57 -16.37 -6.03
CA GLY A 197 -11.02 -16.40 -6.13
C GLY A 197 -11.64 -15.18 -6.83
N PRO A 198 -12.96 -15.03 -6.73
CA PRO A 198 -13.69 -13.97 -7.43
C PRO A 198 -13.51 -12.61 -6.71
N GLN A 199 -12.49 -11.88 -7.05
CA GLN A 199 -12.26 -10.51 -6.62
C GLN A 199 -12.42 -9.55 -7.81
N MET A 200 -12.75 -8.29 -7.51
CA MET A 200 -12.80 -7.25 -8.54
C MET A 200 -11.37 -6.85 -8.94
N GLU A 201 -11.10 -6.92 -10.22
CA GLU A 201 -9.87 -6.39 -10.80
C GLU A 201 -9.88 -4.86 -10.79
N ARG A 202 -8.72 -4.28 -10.58
CA ARG A 202 -8.52 -2.83 -10.67
C ARG A 202 -8.04 -2.48 -12.08
N SER A 203 -8.67 -1.52 -12.74
CA SER A 203 -8.27 -1.08 -14.08
C SER A 203 -7.12 -0.09 -14.05
N HIS A 204 -7.23 0.94 -13.22
CA HIS A 204 -6.20 1.99 -13.04
C HIS A 204 -6.40 2.73 -11.72
N SER A 205 -5.40 3.47 -11.30
CA SER A 205 -5.52 4.43 -10.21
C SER A 205 -4.67 5.67 -10.46
N ILE A 206 -5.15 6.81 -9.97
CA ILE A 206 -4.44 8.08 -10.02
C ILE A 206 -4.11 8.48 -8.59
N ASN A 207 -2.83 8.74 -8.34
CA ASN A 207 -2.34 9.20 -7.05
C ASN A 207 -1.89 10.65 -7.17
N LEU A 208 -2.43 11.53 -6.34
CA LEU A 208 -2.00 12.90 -6.18
C LEU A 208 -1.36 13.05 -4.80
N ALA A 209 -0.17 13.60 -4.77
CA ALA A 209 0.57 13.83 -3.53
C ALA A 209 1.06 15.27 -3.43
N TYR A 210 0.91 15.85 -2.25
CA TYR A 210 1.49 17.13 -1.91
C TYR A 210 2.45 16.94 -0.74
N GLN A 211 3.66 17.48 -0.86
CA GLN A 211 4.68 17.45 0.18
C GLN A 211 5.19 18.86 0.45
N LYS A 212 5.23 19.24 1.71
CA LYS A 212 5.83 20.46 2.19
C LYS A 212 7.09 20.11 2.97
N SER A 213 8.21 20.78 2.67
CA SER A 213 9.43 20.78 3.50
C SER A 213 9.40 22.02 4.39
N PHE A 214 9.76 21.85 5.64
CA PHE A 214 9.92 22.92 6.63
C PHE A 214 11.40 23.19 6.86
#